data_8c42465310655c850054a24e62fb5a13
#
_entry.id   8c42465310655c850054a24e62fb5a13
#
_cell.length_a   1.000
_cell.length_b   1.000
_cell.length_c   1.000
_cell.angle_alpha   90.00
_cell.angle_beta   90.00
_cell.angle_gamma   90.00
#
_symmetry.space_group_name_H-M   'P 1'
#
loop_
_entity.id
_entity.type
_entity.pdbx_description
1 polymer ?
#
loop_
_entity_poly.entity_id
_entity_poly.type
_entity_poly.pdbx_seq_one_letter_code
_entity_poly.pdbx_strand_id
1 'polypeptide(L)'
;MDVETARTALLAEQERLQRDLAHVRGEAIDPGRDSAERLGAGADDPVEAYTSDLEEGMEDDLRASLDEIAEALKRIDAGTFGLCIDCGEPIPDKRLEALPASARCMDCQRKAEHR
;
A
#
# COMPACT_ATOMS: atom_id res chain seq x y z
N MET A 1 8.54 -11.62 -14.56
CA MET A 1 7.32 -10.83 -14.78
C MET A 1 7.58 -9.73 -15.77
N ASP A 2 6.70 -9.58 -16.75
CA ASP A 2 6.80 -8.53 -17.75
C ASP A 2 6.63 -7.14 -17.13
N VAL A 3 7.45 -6.18 -17.55
CA VAL A 3 7.45 -4.81 -17.01
C VAL A 3 6.09 -4.13 -17.23
N GLU A 4 5.49 -4.30 -18.40
CA GLU A 4 4.19 -3.70 -18.69
C GLU A 4 3.08 -4.29 -17.83
N THR A 5 3.10 -5.61 -17.62
CA THR A 5 2.17 -6.28 -16.72
C THR A 5 2.36 -5.78 -15.29
N ALA A 6 3.61 -5.65 -14.87
CA ALA A 6 3.95 -5.15 -13.53
C ALA A 6 3.47 -3.71 -13.34
N ARG A 7 3.70 -2.86 -14.32
CA ARG A 7 3.26 -1.46 -14.28
C ARG A 7 1.74 -1.36 -14.15
N THR A 8 1.02 -2.13 -14.95
CA THR A 8 -0.45 -2.15 -14.90
C THR A 8 -0.95 -2.60 -13.54
N ALA A 9 -0.35 -3.66 -12.98
CA ALA A 9 -0.73 -4.17 -11.66
C ALA A 9 -0.43 -3.15 -10.56
N LEU A 10 0.73 -2.50 -10.63
CA LEU A 10 1.13 -1.49 -9.63
C LEU A 10 0.23 -0.26 -9.68
N LEU A 11 -0.10 0.22 -10.87
CA LEU A 11 -0.98 1.37 -11.02
C LEU A 11 -2.40 1.07 -10.52
N ALA A 12 -2.90 -0.13 -10.81
CA ALA A 12 -4.23 -0.55 -10.31
C ALA A 12 -4.24 -0.64 -8.79
N GLU A 13 -3.20 -1.21 -8.20
CA GLU A 13 -3.06 -1.32 -6.75
C GLU A 13 -2.91 0.05 -6.10
N GLN A 14 -2.12 0.94 -6.71
CA GLN A 14 -1.96 2.31 -6.24
C GLN A 14 -3.31 3.02 -6.18
N GLU A 15 -4.10 2.92 -7.23
CA GLU A 15 -5.41 3.55 -7.28
C GLU A 15 -6.34 2.98 -6.20
N ARG A 16 -6.32 1.66 -6.00
CA ARG A 16 -7.13 1.02 -4.97
C ARG A 16 -6.74 1.51 -3.58
N LEU A 17 -5.45 1.55 -3.29
CA LEU A 17 -4.93 2.00 -1.99
C LEU A 17 -5.20 3.48 -1.74
N GLN A 18 -5.13 4.31 -2.77
CA GLN A 18 -5.46 5.73 -2.65
C GLN A 18 -6.93 5.93 -2.30
N ARG A 19 -7.82 5.13 -2.87
CA ARG A 19 -9.24 5.16 -2.51
C ARG A 19 -9.46 4.69 -1.08
N ASP A 20 -8.78 3.62 -0.68
CA ASP A 20 -8.88 3.11 0.69
C ASP A 20 -8.38 4.16 1.69
N LEU A 21 -7.26 4.81 1.39
CA LEU A 21 -6.70 5.85 2.23
C LEU A 21 -7.65 7.04 2.37
N ALA A 22 -8.23 7.50 1.27
CA ALA A 22 -9.20 8.59 1.30
C ALA A 22 -10.43 8.20 2.12
N HIS A 23 -10.86 6.95 2.03
CA HIS A 23 -11.98 6.44 2.81
C HIS A 23 -11.67 6.43 4.32
N VAL A 24 -10.49 5.95 4.70
CA VAL A 24 -10.05 5.92 6.11
C VAL A 24 -9.98 7.34 6.68
N ARG A 25 -9.53 8.29 5.89
CA ARG A 25 -9.48 9.71 6.30
C ARG A 25 -10.83 10.40 6.31
N GLY A 26 -11.86 9.76 5.76
CA GLY A 26 -13.17 10.38 5.61
C GLY A 26 -13.21 11.44 4.52
N GLU A 27 -12.23 11.47 3.63
CA GLU A 27 -12.16 12.42 2.51
C GLU A 27 -13.01 11.97 1.34
N ALA A 28 -13.24 10.67 1.20
CA ALA A 28 -14.07 10.13 0.14
C ALA A 28 -15.55 10.35 0.48
N ILE A 29 -16.24 11.04 -0.39
CA ILE A 29 -17.67 11.23 -0.27
C ILE A 29 -18.36 10.19 -1.11
N ASP A 30 -19.01 9.22 -0.46
CA ASP A 30 -19.86 8.26 -1.12
C ASP A 30 -21.20 8.94 -1.40
N PRO A 31 -21.62 9.09 -2.68
CA PRO A 31 -22.88 9.77 -3.00
C PRO A 31 -24.11 9.11 -2.38
N GLY A 32 -23.99 7.83 -1.98
CA GLY A 32 -25.06 7.12 -1.30
C GLY A 32 -25.07 7.28 0.20
N ARG A 33 -24.08 7.93 0.76
CA ARG A 33 -23.98 8.14 2.21
C ARG A 33 -24.57 9.46 2.63
N ASP A 34 -25.49 9.37 3.54
CA ASP A 34 -26.11 10.55 4.15
C ASP A 34 -25.10 11.20 5.10
N SER A 35 -24.96 12.51 5.03
CA SER A 35 -24.14 13.27 5.97
C SER A 35 -24.62 13.13 7.42
N ALA A 36 -25.87 12.72 7.63
CA ALA A 36 -26.39 12.43 8.95
C ALA A 36 -25.70 11.26 9.63
N GLU A 37 -25.20 10.28 8.89
CA GLU A 37 -24.43 9.17 9.45
C GLU A 37 -23.11 9.63 10.05
N ARG A 38 -22.50 10.65 9.47
CA ARG A 38 -21.26 11.24 9.99
C ARG A 38 -21.48 12.03 11.27
N LEU A 39 -22.64 12.66 11.37
CA LEU A 39 -23.00 13.45 12.54
C LEU A 39 -23.55 12.60 13.69
N GLY A 40 -24.01 11.39 13.35
CA GLY A 40 -24.55 10.46 14.34
C GLY A 40 -23.50 9.71 15.13
N ALA A 41 -22.24 9.78 14.72
CA ALA A 41 -21.14 9.18 15.47
C ALA A 41 -20.89 10.06 16.71
N GLY A 42 -21.36 9.60 17.86
CA GLY A 42 -21.21 10.36 19.09
C GLY A 42 -19.74 10.53 19.46
N ALA A 43 -19.29 11.75 19.54
CA ALA A 43 -17.88 12.07 19.77
C ALA A 43 -17.37 11.68 21.15
N ASP A 44 -18.25 11.33 22.07
CA ASP A 44 -17.90 11.04 23.45
C ASP A 44 -17.89 9.56 23.81
N ASP A 45 -18.01 8.68 22.82
CA ASP A 45 -18.03 7.24 23.05
C ASP A 45 -16.60 6.70 23.14
N PRO A 46 -16.24 5.96 24.22
CA PRO A 46 -14.91 5.35 24.36
C PRO A 46 -14.55 4.39 23.22
N VAL A 47 -15.55 3.76 22.60
CA VAL A 47 -15.35 2.89 21.44
C VAL A 47 -14.82 3.69 20.25
N GLU A 48 -15.20 4.95 20.14
CA GLU A 48 -14.79 5.82 19.08
C GLU A 48 -13.30 6.19 19.18
N ALA A 49 -12.78 6.41 20.39
CA ALA A 49 -11.36 6.67 20.60
C ALA A 49 -10.52 5.45 20.19
N TYR A 50 -10.98 4.23 20.50
CA TYR A 50 -10.31 3.01 20.11
C TYR A 50 -10.31 2.83 18.57
N THR A 51 -11.42 3.15 17.93
CA THR A 51 -11.55 3.11 16.47
C THR A 51 -10.60 4.09 15.79
N SER A 52 -10.43 5.29 16.38
CA SER A 52 -9.50 6.30 15.85
C SER A 52 -8.06 5.80 15.84
N ASP A 53 -7.62 5.11 16.89
CA ASP A 53 -6.27 4.55 16.96
C ASP A 53 -6.07 3.46 15.89
N LEU A 54 -7.08 2.63 15.65
CA LEU A 54 -7.05 1.62 14.60
C LEU A 54 -7.00 2.25 13.21
N GLU A 55 -7.75 3.31 12.99
CA GLU A 55 -7.77 4.04 11.73
C GLU A 55 -6.42 4.68 11.42
N GLU A 56 -5.74 5.24 12.43
CA GLU A 56 -4.39 5.78 12.27
C GLU A 56 -3.40 4.71 11.86
N GLY A 57 -3.47 3.52 12.47
CA GLY A 57 -2.63 2.40 12.11
C GLY A 57 -2.88 1.93 10.68
N MET A 58 -4.13 1.86 10.27
CA MET A 58 -4.51 1.52 8.90
C MET A 58 -4.02 2.56 7.90
N GLU A 59 -4.10 3.83 8.25
CA GLU A 59 -3.61 4.92 7.40
C GLU A 59 -2.10 4.82 7.21
N ASP A 60 -1.35 4.56 8.26
CA ASP A 60 0.11 4.40 8.18
C ASP A 60 0.49 3.21 7.32
N ASP A 61 -0.21 2.07 7.45
CA ASP A 61 0.02 0.89 6.64
C ASP A 61 -0.27 1.14 5.17
N LEU A 62 -1.36 1.85 4.87
CA LEU A 62 -1.71 2.19 3.50
C LEU A 62 -0.68 3.13 2.87
N ARG A 63 -0.19 4.10 3.63
CA ARG A 63 0.86 5.01 3.16
C ARG A 63 2.16 4.28 2.88
N ALA A 64 2.55 3.36 3.77
CA ALA A 64 3.75 2.56 3.58
C ALA A 64 3.65 1.72 2.30
N SER A 65 2.49 1.10 2.05
CA SER A 65 2.26 0.33 0.84
C SER A 65 2.30 1.21 -0.41
N LEU A 66 1.74 2.41 -0.35
CA LEU A 66 1.79 3.38 -1.45
C LEU A 66 3.23 3.81 -1.75
N ASP A 67 4.04 4.02 -0.71
CA ASP A 67 5.45 4.36 -0.88
C ASP A 67 6.22 3.24 -1.57
N GLU A 68 5.96 1.99 -1.19
CA GLU A 68 6.57 0.82 -1.83
C GLU A 68 6.20 0.74 -3.32
N ILE A 69 4.94 1.02 -3.66
CA ILE A 69 4.48 1.05 -5.04
C ILE A 69 5.17 2.16 -5.82
N ALA A 70 5.27 3.36 -5.23
CA ALA A 70 5.94 4.49 -5.86
C ALA A 70 7.40 4.17 -6.17
N GLU A 71 8.10 3.54 -5.24
CA GLU A 71 9.49 3.12 -5.43
C GLU A 71 9.60 2.05 -6.51
N ALA A 72 8.65 1.10 -6.57
CA ALA A 72 8.63 0.09 -7.62
C ALA A 72 8.43 0.71 -9.01
N LEU A 73 7.55 1.70 -9.13
CA LEU A 73 7.34 2.41 -10.38
C LEU A 73 8.59 3.17 -10.81
N LYS A 74 9.32 3.75 -9.87
CA LYS A 74 10.60 4.41 -10.15
C LYS A 74 11.63 3.41 -10.68
N ARG A 75 11.66 2.19 -10.13
CA ARG A 75 12.57 1.15 -10.61
C ARG A 75 12.22 0.71 -12.04
N ILE A 76 10.94 0.66 -12.38
CA ILE A 76 10.50 0.37 -13.74
C ILE A 76 11.06 1.42 -14.68
N ASP A 77 10.94 2.69 -14.34
CA ASP A 77 11.43 3.80 -15.17
C ASP A 77 12.96 3.80 -15.27
N ALA A 78 13.64 3.36 -14.21
CA ALA A 78 15.10 3.28 -14.18
C ALA A 78 15.66 2.00 -14.85
N GLY A 79 14.81 1.06 -15.21
CA GLY A 79 15.22 -0.22 -15.79
C GLY A 79 15.79 -1.23 -14.79
N THR A 80 15.51 -1.04 -13.50
CA THR A 80 16.02 -1.90 -12.43
C THR A 80 14.92 -2.72 -11.76
N PHE A 81 13.71 -2.69 -12.30
CA PHE A 81 12.60 -3.47 -11.75
C PHE A 81 12.90 -4.97 -11.81
N GLY A 82 12.55 -5.68 -10.74
CA GLY A 82 12.76 -7.12 -10.66
C GLY A 82 14.11 -7.52 -10.09
N LEU A 83 14.96 -6.56 -9.77
CA LEU A 83 16.25 -6.83 -9.11
C LEU A 83 16.16 -6.43 -7.64
N CYS A 84 16.73 -7.27 -6.78
CA CYS A 84 16.81 -6.98 -5.34
C CYS A 84 17.65 -5.72 -5.10
N ILE A 85 17.13 -4.79 -4.32
CA ILE A 85 17.84 -3.54 -4.04
C ILE A 85 19.07 -3.72 -3.17
N ASP A 86 19.15 -4.83 -2.42
CA ASP A 86 20.28 -5.09 -1.51
C ASP A 86 21.39 -5.93 -2.14
N CYS A 87 21.04 -7.02 -2.84
CA CYS A 87 22.04 -7.93 -3.41
C CYS A 87 22.17 -7.87 -4.93
N GLY A 88 21.24 -7.20 -5.63
CA GLY A 88 21.28 -7.08 -7.08
C GLY A 88 20.83 -8.30 -7.86
N GLU A 89 20.50 -9.40 -7.16
CA GLU A 89 20.04 -10.61 -7.81
C GLU A 89 18.59 -10.50 -8.25
N PRO A 90 18.17 -11.22 -9.30
CA PRO A 90 16.77 -11.19 -9.73
C PRO A 90 15.84 -11.71 -8.66
N ILE A 91 14.71 -11.02 -8.49
CA ILE A 91 13.64 -11.47 -7.61
C ILE A 91 12.84 -12.53 -8.38
N PRO A 92 12.51 -13.68 -7.76
CA PRO A 92 11.75 -14.72 -8.47
C PRO A 92 10.41 -14.21 -9.01
N ASP A 93 10.05 -14.66 -10.20
CA ASP A 93 8.80 -14.23 -10.86
C ASP A 93 7.57 -14.49 -10.01
N LYS A 94 7.53 -15.62 -9.32
CA LYS A 94 6.40 -15.96 -8.45
C LYS A 94 6.21 -14.93 -7.34
N ARG A 95 7.31 -14.42 -6.79
CA ARG A 95 7.25 -13.39 -5.77
C ARG A 95 6.75 -12.07 -6.33
N LEU A 96 7.23 -11.71 -7.52
CA LEU A 96 6.79 -10.49 -8.20
C LEU A 96 5.31 -10.56 -8.61
N GLU A 97 4.84 -11.73 -9.03
CA GLU A 97 3.43 -11.94 -9.37
C GLU A 97 2.53 -11.76 -8.15
N ALA A 98 2.98 -12.25 -7.00
CA ALA A 98 2.24 -12.11 -5.75
C ALA A 98 2.36 -10.71 -5.16
N LEU A 99 3.55 -10.11 -5.23
CA LEU A 99 3.87 -8.80 -4.67
C LEU A 99 4.68 -7.98 -5.68
N PRO A 100 4.01 -7.34 -6.66
CA PRO A 100 4.74 -6.56 -7.68
C PRO A 100 5.60 -5.43 -7.12
N ALA A 101 5.28 -4.94 -5.93
CA ALA A 101 6.05 -3.88 -5.28
C ALA A 101 7.27 -4.40 -4.52
N SER A 102 7.55 -5.71 -4.56
CA SER A 102 8.69 -6.30 -3.85
C SER A 102 10.00 -5.66 -4.28
N ALA A 103 10.77 -5.19 -3.31
CA ALA A 103 12.07 -4.56 -3.54
C ALA A 103 13.23 -5.52 -3.28
N ARG A 104 13.00 -6.58 -2.53
CA ARG A 104 14.04 -7.51 -2.08
C ARG A 104 13.69 -8.95 -2.37
N CYS A 105 14.72 -9.77 -2.57
CA CYS A 105 14.54 -11.22 -2.61
C CYS A 105 14.16 -11.74 -1.22
N MET A 106 13.77 -13.00 -1.14
CA MET A 106 13.36 -13.59 0.16
C MET A 106 14.43 -13.51 1.22
N ASP A 107 15.68 -13.78 0.84
CA ASP A 107 16.79 -13.78 1.78
C ASP A 107 17.08 -12.39 2.34
N CYS A 108 17.14 -11.39 1.47
CA CYS A 108 17.37 -10.01 1.89
C CYS A 108 16.20 -9.45 2.68
N GLN A 109 14.98 -9.83 2.33
CA GLN A 109 13.80 -9.42 3.07
C GLN A 109 13.84 -9.98 4.49
N ARG A 110 14.20 -11.25 4.65
CA ARG A 110 14.35 -11.86 5.97
C ARG A 110 15.41 -11.15 6.80
N LYS A 111 16.54 -10.80 6.19
CA LYS A 111 17.61 -10.06 6.89
C LYS A 111 17.12 -8.68 7.34
N ALA A 112 16.35 -7.99 6.52
CA ALA A 112 15.80 -6.68 6.86
C ALA A 112 14.82 -6.78 8.03
N GLU A 113 14.01 -7.82 8.06
CA GLU A 113 13.01 -8.02 9.11
C GLU A 113 13.62 -8.44 10.46
N HIS A 114 14.84 -9.01 10.44
CA HIS A 114 15.52 -9.49 11.64
C HIS A 114 16.57 -8.53 12.20
N ARG A 115 16.58 -7.31 11.75
CA ARG A 115 17.49 -6.27 12.28
C ARG A 115 16.94 -5.61 13.52
#